data_a7ef9b7039570f8c061442d55cdf4296
#
_entry.id   a7ef9b7039570f8c061442d55cdf4296
#
_cell.length_a   1.000
_cell.length_b   1.000
_cell.length_c   1.000
_cell.angle_alpha   90.00
_cell.angle_beta   90.00
_cell.angle_gamma   90.00
#
_symmetry.space_group_name_H-M   'P 1'
#
loop_
_entity.id
_entity.type
_entity.pdbx_description
1 polymer ?
#
loop_
_entity_poly.entity_id
_entity_poly.type
_entity_poly.pdbx_seq_one_letter_code
_entity_poly.pdbx_strand_id
1 'polypeptide(L)'
;MAELTELQKQLFELQDIKYRDFHSKLMPETAMEKIIGIRTPVLRNFAKVFAGTPESEDFLQQLPHQFYEENNLHMMLITGIKDYPKCMEEVQRFLPYIDNWATCDFPEPKCFRKNKKAVLEEVRKWIASTETYTIRYGIGMLMRLFLDEDFSPEYLEMAAGVQSQEYYVNMMIAWYFATALAKQWDAAVPYIEQHRLSDWVHKKTIQKAVESYRITSEQKEYLKGYR
;
A
#
# COMPACT_ATOMS: atom_id res chain seq x y z
N MET A 1 -24.90 19.03 9.28
CA MET A 1 -23.55 18.70 8.77
C MET A 1 -22.57 19.60 9.50
N ALA A 2 -21.45 19.07 9.96
CA ALA A 2 -20.41 19.92 10.53
C ALA A 2 -19.90 20.90 9.47
N GLU A 3 -19.50 22.08 9.88
CA GLU A 3 -18.92 23.08 8.98
C GLU A 3 -17.56 22.58 8.48
N LEU A 4 -17.30 22.71 7.16
CA LEU A 4 -16.02 22.30 6.56
C LEU A 4 -14.89 23.19 7.08
N THR A 5 -13.75 22.57 7.37
CA THR A 5 -12.52 23.30 7.68
C THR A 5 -12.03 24.07 6.45
N GLU A 6 -11.11 25.02 6.65
CA GLU A 6 -10.55 25.79 5.53
C GLU A 6 -9.78 24.90 4.55
N LEU A 7 -9.02 23.91 5.05
CA LEU A 7 -8.38 22.90 4.21
C LEU A 7 -9.41 22.10 3.40
N GLN A 8 -10.49 21.63 4.03
CA GLN A 8 -11.53 20.88 3.32
C GLN A 8 -12.20 21.72 2.21
N LYS A 9 -12.47 23.01 2.44
CA LYS A 9 -12.98 23.91 1.39
C LYS A 9 -12.03 23.97 0.20
N GLN A 10 -10.72 24.16 0.44
CA GLN A 10 -9.71 24.16 -0.62
C GLN A 10 -9.66 22.82 -1.38
N LEU A 11 -9.79 21.68 -0.68
CA LEU A 11 -9.85 20.37 -1.32
C LEU A 11 -11.11 20.22 -2.18
N PHE A 12 -12.27 20.72 -1.72
CA PHE A 12 -13.51 20.70 -2.51
C PHE A 12 -13.45 21.56 -3.77
N GLU A 13 -12.66 22.64 -3.80
CA GLU A 13 -12.40 23.43 -5.02
C GLU A 13 -11.68 22.63 -6.11
N LEU A 14 -10.97 21.55 -5.72
CA LEU A 14 -10.25 20.66 -6.64
C LEU A 14 -11.09 19.45 -7.10
N GLN A 15 -12.38 19.40 -6.73
CA GLN A 15 -13.26 18.27 -7.01
C GLN A 15 -13.50 18.06 -8.51
N ASP A 16 -13.45 16.80 -8.94
CA ASP A 16 -13.94 16.32 -10.24
C ASP A 16 -15.04 15.27 -9.99
N ILE A 17 -16.29 15.68 -10.17
CA ILE A 17 -17.47 14.83 -9.90
C ILE A 17 -17.46 13.59 -10.79
N LYS A 18 -17.06 13.69 -12.07
CA LYS A 18 -17.00 12.54 -12.98
C LYS A 18 -15.95 11.54 -12.53
N TYR A 19 -14.81 12.04 -12.06
CA TYR A 19 -13.76 11.18 -11.48
C TYR A 19 -14.24 10.55 -10.17
N ARG A 20 -14.91 11.28 -9.29
CA ARG A 20 -15.50 10.74 -8.06
C ARG A 20 -16.41 9.56 -8.36
N ASP A 21 -17.36 9.72 -9.28
CA ASP A 21 -18.37 8.72 -9.63
C ASP A 21 -17.74 7.48 -10.31
N PHE A 22 -16.61 7.63 -10.97
CA PHE A 22 -15.81 6.53 -11.49
C PHE A 22 -15.02 5.84 -10.38
N HIS A 23 -14.30 6.63 -9.57
CA HIS A 23 -13.36 6.12 -8.58
C HIS A 23 -14.05 5.41 -7.41
N SER A 24 -15.21 5.89 -6.98
CA SER A 24 -16.01 5.27 -5.91
C SER A 24 -16.36 3.80 -6.21
N LYS A 25 -16.55 3.44 -7.48
CA LYS A 25 -16.81 2.05 -7.91
C LYS A 25 -15.62 1.12 -7.71
N LEU A 26 -14.40 1.67 -7.63
CA LEU A 26 -13.18 0.91 -7.37
C LEU A 26 -12.91 0.74 -5.87
N MET A 27 -13.68 1.42 -5.03
CA MET A 27 -13.53 1.47 -3.57
C MET A 27 -14.87 1.18 -2.88
N PRO A 28 -15.42 -0.03 -3.05
CA PRO A 28 -16.78 -0.35 -2.58
C PRO A 28 -16.94 -0.29 -1.05
N GLU A 29 -15.84 -0.32 -0.30
CA GLU A 29 -15.83 -0.23 1.17
C GLU A 29 -15.79 1.23 1.66
N THR A 30 -15.48 2.19 0.78
CA THR A 30 -15.47 3.61 1.13
C THR A 30 -16.78 4.25 0.72
N ALA A 31 -17.54 4.77 1.69
CA ALA A 31 -18.81 5.44 1.43
C ALA A 31 -18.61 6.65 0.50
N MET A 32 -19.48 6.81 -0.49
CA MET A 32 -19.34 7.83 -1.56
C MET A 32 -19.26 9.25 -1.01
N GLU A 33 -19.96 9.54 0.08
CA GLU A 33 -19.93 10.84 0.76
C GLU A 33 -18.59 11.16 1.42
N LYS A 34 -17.72 10.17 1.61
CA LYS A 34 -16.35 10.33 2.09
C LYS A 34 -15.34 10.58 0.96
N ILE A 35 -15.78 10.55 -0.29
CA ILE A 35 -14.91 10.75 -1.46
C ILE A 35 -15.21 12.13 -2.06
N ILE A 36 -14.22 13.04 -2.02
CA ILE A 36 -14.33 14.36 -2.67
C ILE A 36 -14.24 14.17 -4.19
N GLY A 37 -13.32 13.34 -4.67
CA GLY A 37 -13.10 13.10 -6.08
C GLY A 37 -11.99 13.97 -6.65
N ILE A 38 -10.81 13.99 -6.02
CA ILE A 38 -9.66 14.73 -6.52
C ILE A 38 -8.72 13.78 -7.23
N ARG A 39 -8.35 14.09 -8.48
CA ARG A 39 -7.37 13.28 -9.22
C ARG A 39 -6.01 13.28 -8.53
N THR A 40 -5.39 12.11 -8.39
CA THR A 40 -4.09 11.95 -7.71
C THR A 40 -3.01 12.95 -8.15
N PRO A 41 -2.82 13.28 -9.45
CA PRO A 41 -1.85 14.31 -9.85
C PRO A 41 -2.16 15.70 -9.32
N VAL A 42 -3.45 16.08 -9.24
CA VAL A 42 -3.91 17.37 -8.70
C VAL A 42 -3.63 17.42 -7.20
N LEU A 43 -4.05 16.39 -6.45
CA LEU A 43 -3.80 16.31 -5.01
C LEU A 43 -2.29 16.29 -4.70
N ARG A 44 -1.48 15.62 -5.53
CA ARG A 44 -0.01 15.62 -5.37
C ARG A 44 0.61 17.01 -5.57
N ASN A 45 0.08 17.81 -6.48
CA ASN A 45 0.54 19.18 -6.66
C ASN A 45 0.14 20.06 -5.48
N PHE A 46 -1.09 19.90 -4.97
CA PHE A 46 -1.53 20.55 -3.74
C PHE A 46 -0.61 20.16 -2.55
N ALA A 47 -0.36 18.86 -2.35
CA ALA A 47 0.51 18.38 -1.28
C ALA A 47 1.92 19.00 -1.30
N LYS A 48 2.49 19.24 -2.50
CA LYS A 48 3.82 19.86 -2.62
C LYS A 48 3.84 21.31 -2.12
N VAL A 49 2.76 22.06 -2.33
CA VAL A 49 2.64 23.45 -1.88
C VAL A 49 2.30 23.50 -0.39
N PHE A 50 1.45 22.59 0.04
CA PHE A 50 0.96 22.50 1.42
C PHE A 50 2.05 21.98 2.40
N ALA A 51 2.95 21.11 1.93
CA ALA A 51 4.00 20.51 2.76
C ALA A 51 4.93 21.55 3.38
N GLY A 52 5.14 21.46 4.71
CA GLY A 52 6.02 22.34 5.47
C GLY A 52 5.40 23.68 5.90
N THR A 53 4.10 23.88 5.63
CA THR A 53 3.35 24.99 6.23
C THR A 53 2.94 24.63 7.67
N PRO A 54 2.73 25.62 8.56
CA PRO A 54 2.18 25.36 9.90
C PRO A 54 0.89 24.55 9.86
N GLU A 55 0.01 24.87 8.90
CA GLU A 55 -1.28 24.17 8.72
C GLU A 55 -1.10 22.69 8.35
N SER A 56 -0.02 22.36 7.61
CA SER A 56 0.28 20.95 7.29
C SER A 56 0.78 20.16 8.49
N GLU A 57 1.47 20.80 9.42
CA GLU A 57 1.90 20.17 10.67
C GLU A 57 0.71 19.94 11.61
N ASP A 58 -0.19 20.91 11.73
CA ASP A 58 -1.43 20.77 12.49
C ASP A 58 -2.33 19.69 11.89
N PHE A 59 -2.45 19.64 10.55
CA PHE A 59 -3.21 18.63 9.85
C PHE A 59 -2.73 17.19 10.12
N LEU A 60 -1.41 16.98 10.17
CA LEU A 60 -0.84 15.66 10.51
C LEU A 60 -1.21 15.21 11.94
N GLN A 61 -1.54 16.12 12.85
CA GLN A 61 -1.97 15.79 14.22
C GLN A 61 -3.48 15.49 14.32
N GLN A 62 -4.28 15.92 13.32
CA GLN A 62 -5.74 15.81 13.33
C GLN A 62 -6.20 14.48 12.74
N LEU A 63 -6.25 13.43 13.54
CA LEU A 63 -6.73 12.10 13.18
C LEU A 63 -7.96 11.71 14.03
N PRO A 64 -8.90 10.96 13.47
CA PRO A 64 -9.02 10.50 12.08
C PRO A 64 -9.45 11.61 11.12
N HIS A 65 -9.12 11.46 9.82
CA HIS A 65 -9.62 12.33 8.76
C HIS A 65 -11.05 11.95 8.34
N GLN A 66 -11.78 12.93 7.81
CA GLN A 66 -13.17 12.74 7.36
C GLN A 66 -13.25 12.20 5.93
N PHE A 67 -12.37 12.66 5.03
CA PHE A 67 -12.43 12.35 3.62
C PHE A 67 -11.25 11.49 3.16
N TYR A 68 -11.51 10.65 2.16
CA TYR A 68 -10.52 9.80 1.50
C TYR A 68 -9.30 10.59 0.99
N GLU A 69 -9.53 11.76 0.43
CA GLU A 69 -8.45 12.60 -0.08
C GLU A 69 -7.61 13.23 1.02
N GLU A 70 -8.17 13.44 2.21
CA GLU A 70 -7.39 13.84 3.38
C GLU A 70 -6.44 12.71 3.79
N ASN A 71 -6.90 11.45 3.80
CA ASN A 71 -6.03 10.29 4.06
C ASN A 71 -4.91 10.21 3.02
N ASN A 72 -5.21 10.42 1.74
CA ASN A 72 -4.21 10.45 0.68
C ASN A 72 -3.23 11.61 0.82
N LEU A 73 -3.71 12.80 1.17
CA LEU A 73 -2.87 13.97 1.44
C LEU A 73 -1.92 13.69 2.60
N HIS A 74 -2.44 13.10 3.69
CA HIS A 74 -1.64 12.70 4.85
C HIS A 74 -0.48 11.77 4.45
N MET A 75 -0.78 10.71 3.69
CA MET A 75 0.25 9.79 3.20
C MET A 75 1.24 10.49 2.26
N MET A 76 0.78 11.40 1.38
CA MET A 76 1.68 12.19 0.52
C MET A 76 2.66 13.05 1.33
N LEU A 77 2.19 13.67 2.41
CA LEU A 77 3.05 14.46 3.31
C LEU A 77 4.08 13.56 4.00
N ILE A 78 3.66 12.42 4.57
CA ILE A 78 4.56 11.44 5.20
C ILE A 78 5.66 10.99 4.22
N THR A 79 5.30 10.65 2.97
CA THR A 79 6.29 10.19 1.97
C THR A 79 7.34 11.25 1.63
N GLY A 80 7.06 12.52 1.90
CA GLY A 80 7.96 13.66 1.72
C GLY A 80 8.94 13.91 2.86
N ILE A 81 8.71 13.33 4.06
CA ILE A 81 9.55 13.53 5.24
C ILE A 81 10.92 12.89 5.02
N LYS A 82 11.99 13.68 5.20
CA LYS A 82 13.38 13.24 4.98
C LYS A 82 14.01 12.63 6.22
N ASP A 83 13.66 13.14 7.40
CA ASP A 83 14.12 12.64 8.68
C ASP A 83 13.44 11.30 9.00
N TYR A 84 14.24 10.24 9.16
CA TYR A 84 13.71 8.88 9.33
C TYR A 84 12.93 8.69 10.64
N PRO A 85 13.44 9.11 11.82
CA PRO A 85 12.69 9.00 13.07
C PRO A 85 11.33 9.70 13.01
N LYS A 86 11.29 10.95 12.55
CA LYS A 86 10.04 11.72 12.38
C LYS A 86 9.09 11.02 11.40
N CYS A 87 9.61 10.54 10.27
CA CYS A 87 8.81 9.83 9.26
C CYS A 87 8.20 8.53 9.82
N MET A 88 8.99 7.75 10.57
CA MET A 88 8.52 6.51 11.17
C MET A 88 7.45 6.75 12.23
N GLU A 89 7.62 7.77 13.07
CA GLU A 89 6.61 8.18 14.05
C GLU A 89 5.29 8.53 13.37
N GLU A 90 5.33 9.31 12.27
CA GLU A 90 4.14 9.68 11.50
C GLU A 90 3.48 8.46 10.83
N VAL A 91 4.27 7.55 10.26
CA VAL A 91 3.75 6.30 9.69
C VAL A 91 3.05 5.48 10.76
N GLN A 92 3.69 5.25 11.91
CA GLN A 92 3.11 4.45 13.00
C GLN A 92 1.82 5.08 13.54
N ARG A 93 1.76 6.40 13.64
CA ARG A 93 0.56 7.12 14.09
C ARG A 93 -0.58 7.02 13.09
N PHE A 94 -0.28 7.08 11.78
CA PHE A 94 -1.30 7.09 10.72
C PHE A 94 -1.81 5.71 10.34
N LEU A 95 -0.98 4.65 10.40
CA LEU A 95 -1.35 3.30 9.98
C LEU A 95 -2.71 2.81 10.51
N PRO A 96 -3.08 3.00 11.81
CA PRO A 96 -4.38 2.56 12.33
C PRO A 96 -5.59 3.24 11.70
N TYR A 97 -5.41 4.35 11.01
CA TYR A 97 -6.47 5.13 10.38
C TYR A 97 -6.61 4.89 8.88
N ILE A 98 -5.75 4.04 8.31
CA ILE A 98 -5.86 3.65 6.89
C ILE A 98 -7.00 2.64 6.76
N ASP A 99 -8.03 3.02 6.02
CA ASP A 99 -9.27 2.28 5.84
C ASP A 99 -9.49 1.78 4.40
N ASN A 100 -8.50 1.96 3.52
CA ASN A 100 -8.62 1.59 2.12
C ASN A 100 -7.27 1.26 1.47
N TRP A 101 -7.33 0.44 0.41
CA TRP A 101 -6.13 0.00 -0.31
C TRP A 101 -5.41 1.12 -1.06
N ALA A 102 -6.14 2.13 -1.56
CA ALA A 102 -5.54 3.18 -2.39
C ALA A 102 -4.63 4.11 -1.56
N THR A 103 -5.02 4.41 -0.32
CA THR A 103 -4.16 5.13 0.65
C THR A 103 -3.01 4.26 1.11
N CYS A 104 -3.27 2.96 1.40
CA CYS A 104 -2.25 2.02 1.86
C CYS A 104 -1.12 1.80 0.85
N ASP A 105 -1.45 1.78 -0.44
CA ASP A 105 -0.51 1.42 -1.51
C ASP A 105 0.32 2.60 -2.04
N PHE A 106 0.29 3.75 -1.38
CA PHE A 106 1.20 4.85 -1.73
C PHE A 106 2.66 4.40 -1.74
N PRO A 107 3.51 5.05 -2.56
CA PRO A 107 4.94 4.76 -2.57
C PRO A 107 5.56 4.88 -1.17
N GLU A 108 6.58 4.09 -0.93
CA GLU A 108 7.34 4.15 0.32
C GLU A 108 7.96 5.54 0.55
N PRO A 109 8.09 5.99 1.81
CA PRO A 109 8.85 7.19 2.14
C PRO A 109 10.30 7.09 1.65
N LYS A 110 10.82 8.17 1.06
CA LYS A 110 12.18 8.17 0.48
C LYS A 110 13.28 7.86 1.50
N CYS A 111 13.08 8.26 2.76
CA CYS A 111 14.02 8.00 3.85
C CYS A 111 14.12 6.49 4.19
N PHE A 112 13.10 5.67 3.87
CA PHE A 112 13.12 4.23 4.12
C PHE A 112 14.21 3.52 3.32
N ARG A 113 14.48 3.95 2.08
CA ARG A 113 15.53 3.35 1.23
C ARG A 113 16.93 3.44 1.84
N LYS A 114 17.18 4.47 2.65
CA LYS A 114 18.46 4.66 3.33
C LYS A 114 18.53 3.99 4.71
N ASN A 115 17.39 3.52 5.23
CA ASN A 115 17.26 2.97 6.57
C ASN A 115 16.63 1.56 6.56
N LYS A 116 16.86 0.78 5.49
CA LYS A 116 16.20 -0.50 5.23
C LYS A 116 16.25 -1.47 6.41
N LYS A 117 17.40 -1.56 7.11
CA LYS A 117 17.53 -2.44 8.27
C LYS A 117 16.52 -2.08 9.38
N ALA A 118 16.40 -0.80 9.72
CA ALA A 118 15.46 -0.34 10.73
C ALA A 118 14.00 -0.48 10.25
N VAL A 119 13.74 -0.23 8.96
CA VAL A 119 12.42 -0.44 8.35
C VAL A 119 12.03 -1.92 8.40
N LEU A 120 12.96 -2.86 8.20
CA LEU A 120 12.67 -4.29 8.25
C LEU A 120 12.17 -4.72 9.64
N GLU A 121 12.73 -4.18 10.71
CA GLU A 121 12.25 -4.45 12.08
C GLU A 121 10.80 -3.98 12.28
N GLU A 122 10.43 -2.82 11.72
CA GLU A 122 9.05 -2.35 11.76
C GLU A 122 8.13 -3.18 10.85
N VAL A 123 8.60 -3.59 9.67
CA VAL A 123 7.86 -4.49 8.78
C VAL A 123 7.49 -5.79 9.48
N ARG A 124 8.38 -6.39 10.28
CA ARG A 124 8.08 -7.58 11.08
C ARG A 124 6.90 -7.34 12.04
N LYS A 125 6.86 -6.18 12.69
CA LYS A 125 5.78 -5.80 13.60
C LYS A 125 4.47 -5.56 12.83
N TRP A 126 4.53 -4.85 11.69
CA TRP A 126 3.35 -4.56 10.87
C TRP A 126 2.70 -5.83 10.31
N ILE A 127 3.51 -6.78 9.84
CA ILE A 127 3.01 -8.07 9.34
C ILE A 127 2.38 -8.91 10.46
N ALA A 128 2.86 -8.79 11.69
CA ALA A 128 2.31 -9.46 12.86
C ALA A 128 1.10 -8.75 13.50
N SER A 129 0.65 -7.63 12.93
CA SER A 129 -0.52 -6.88 13.39
C SER A 129 -1.82 -7.66 13.19
N THR A 130 -2.90 -7.19 13.82
CA THR A 130 -4.28 -7.64 13.58
C THR A 130 -5.03 -6.74 12.60
N GLU A 131 -4.47 -5.56 12.27
CA GLU A 131 -5.12 -4.55 11.44
C GLU A 131 -4.84 -4.82 9.95
N THR A 132 -5.91 -4.96 9.16
CA THR A 132 -5.88 -5.32 7.73
C THR A 132 -4.89 -4.47 6.94
N TYR A 133 -4.97 -3.16 7.05
CA TYR A 133 -4.13 -2.26 6.25
C TYR A 133 -2.72 -2.08 6.81
N THR A 134 -2.50 -2.30 8.11
CA THR A 134 -1.16 -2.38 8.69
C THR A 134 -0.40 -3.60 8.18
N ILE A 135 -1.04 -4.78 8.15
CA ILE A 135 -0.47 -6.00 7.54
C ILE A 135 -0.18 -5.75 6.06
N ARG A 136 -1.17 -5.22 5.33
CA ARG A 136 -1.02 -4.91 3.90
C ARG A 136 0.15 -3.96 3.64
N TYR A 137 0.30 -2.91 4.43
CA TYR A 137 1.40 -1.96 4.34
C TYR A 137 2.75 -2.65 4.55
N GLY A 138 2.87 -3.49 5.59
CA GLY A 138 4.08 -4.26 5.88
C GLY A 138 4.51 -5.14 4.70
N ILE A 139 3.59 -5.94 4.14
CA ILE A 139 3.86 -6.78 2.95
C ILE A 139 4.20 -5.90 1.73
N GLY A 140 3.52 -4.76 1.57
CA GLY A 140 3.82 -3.77 0.54
C GLY A 140 5.24 -3.21 0.65
N MET A 141 5.75 -2.97 1.87
CA MET A 141 7.14 -2.55 2.09
C MET A 141 8.13 -3.65 1.77
N LEU A 142 7.86 -4.93 2.11
CA LEU A 142 8.69 -6.06 1.66
C LEU A 142 8.79 -6.08 0.12
N MET A 143 7.66 -5.93 -0.56
CA MET A 143 7.61 -5.96 -2.02
C MET A 143 8.43 -4.84 -2.67
N ARG A 144 8.39 -3.61 -2.11
CA ARG A 144 9.01 -2.43 -2.72
C ARG A 144 10.49 -2.26 -2.37
N LEU A 145 10.90 -2.71 -1.20
CA LEU A 145 12.24 -2.43 -0.67
C LEU A 145 13.17 -3.64 -0.67
N PHE A 146 12.62 -4.88 -0.69
CA PHE A 146 13.38 -6.09 -0.37
C PHE A 146 13.26 -7.22 -1.39
N LEU A 147 12.76 -6.95 -2.60
CA LEU A 147 12.74 -7.94 -3.69
C LEU A 147 13.85 -7.75 -4.75
N ASP A 148 14.71 -6.75 -4.58
CA ASP A 148 15.84 -6.48 -5.47
C ASP A 148 17.17 -6.87 -4.80
N GLU A 149 18.14 -5.96 -4.73
CA GLU A 149 19.52 -6.21 -4.24
C GLU A 149 19.57 -6.70 -2.78
N ASP A 150 18.63 -6.27 -1.93
CA ASP A 150 18.56 -6.67 -0.52
C ASP A 150 17.68 -7.90 -0.29
N PHE A 151 17.41 -8.68 -1.33
CA PHE A 151 16.55 -9.85 -1.21
C PHE A 151 17.16 -10.93 -0.28
N SER A 152 16.29 -11.50 0.56
CA SER A 152 16.55 -12.70 1.34
C SER A 152 15.36 -13.66 1.27
N PRO A 153 15.59 -14.99 1.14
CA PRO A 153 14.51 -15.98 1.12
C PRO A 153 13.58 -15.92 2.34
N GLU A 154 14.06 -15.45 3.49
CA GLU A 154 13.26 -15.27 4.69
C GLU A 154 12.07 -14.31 4.49
N TYR A 155 12.16 -13.37 3.54
CA TYR A 155 11.07 -12.42 3.28
C TYR A 155 9.88 -13.08 2.58
N LEU A 156 10.15 -14.15 1.81
CA LEU A 156 9.09 -14.99 1.25
C LEU A 156 8.38 -15.76 2.37
N GLU A 157 9.14 -16.32 3.33
CA GLU A 157 8.57 -16.98 4.51
C GLU A 157 7.71 -16.03 5.36
N MET A 158 8.18 -14.81 5.56
CA MET A 158 7.41 -13.80 6.30
C MET A 158 6.06 -13.53 5.65
N ALA A 159 6.02 -13.35 4.32
CA ALA A 159 4.79 -13.09 3.60
C ALA A 159 3.89 -14.35 3.50
N ALA A 160 4.46 -15.54 3.29
CA ALA A 160 3.71 -16.80 3.24
C ALA A 160 3.13 -17.20 4.60
N GLY A 161 3.80 -16.83 5.69
CA GLY A 161 3.37 -17.11 7.08
C GLY A 161 2.15 -16.31 7.53
N VAL A 162 1.77 -15.25 6.81
CA VAL A 162 0.58 -14.45 7.17
C VAL A 162 -0.70 -15.25 6.91
N GLN A 163 -1.46 -15.48 7.97
CA GLN A 163 -2.77 -16.12 7.91
C GLN A 163 -3.86 -15.05 8.08
N SER A 164 -4.71 -14.89 7.07
CA SER A 164 -5.79 -13.90 7.10
C SER A 164 -7.00 -14.36 6.31
N GLN A 165 -8.20 -13.94 6.75
CA GLN A 165 -9.44 -14.06 5.98
C GLN A 165 -9.74 -12.78 5.19
N GLU A 166 -8.98 -11.71 5.44
CA GLU A 166 -9.19 -10.40 4.84
C GLU A 166 -8.77 -10.39 3.36
N TYR A 167 -9.71 -10.02 2.49
CA TYR A 167 -9.47 -9.95 1.04
C TYR A 167 -8.26 -9.10 0.68
N TYR A 168 -8.11 -7.92 1.30
CA TYR A 168 -7.05 -6.98 0.96
C TYR A 168 -5.67 -7.41 1.46
N VAL A 169 -5.59 -8.18 2.54
CA VAL A 169 -4.35 -8.84 2.98
C VAL A 169 -3.96 -9.93 1.99
N ASN A 170 -4.88 -10.84 1.70
CA ASN A 170 -4.64 -11.96 0.77
C ASN A 170 -4.28 -11.47 -0.64
N MET A 171 -4.91 -10.38 -1.11
CA MET A 171 -4.59 -9.77 -2.39
C MET A 171 -3.17 -9.19 -2.40
N MET A 172 -2.69 -8.61 -1.30
CA MET A 172 -1.32 -8.10 -1.21
C MET A 172 -0.30 -9.24 -1.17
N ILE A 173 -0.58 -10.34 -0.46
CA ILE A 173 0.28 -11.54 -0.49
C ILE A 173 0.39 -12.07 -1.92
N ALA A 174 -0.74 -12.18 -2.63
CA ALA A 174 -0.74 -12.62 -4.02
C ALA A 174 0.05 -11.67 -4.94
N TRP A 175 -0.04 -10.36 -4.72
CA TRP A 175 0.73 -9.38 -5.49
C TRP A 175 2.23 -9.45 -5.16
N TYR A 176 2.57 -9.63 -3.89
CA TYR A 176 3.94 -9.84 -3.44
C TYR A 176 4.57 -11.05 -4.15
N PHE A 177 3.93 -12.23 -4.11
CA PHE A 177 4.45 -13.44 -4.74
C PHE A 177 4.48 -13.34 -6.27
N ALA A 178 3.50 -12.71 -6.91
CA ALA A 178 3.55 -12.46 -8.36
C ALA A 178 4.73 -11.54 -8.74
N THR A 179 5.08 -10.58 -7.87
CA THR A 179 6.24 -9.71 -8.07
C THR A 179 7.54 -10.46 -7.76
N ALA A 180 7.54 -11.31 -6.73
CA ALA A 180 8.68 -12.15 -6.39
C ALA A 180 9.00 -13.15 -7.52
N LEU A 181 7.99 -13.78 -8.14
CA LEU A 181 8.16 -14.63 -9.32
C LEU A 181 8.82 -13.89 -10.50
N ALA A 182 8.55 -12.59 -10.64
CA ALA A 182 9.17 -11.79 -11.70
C ALA A 182 10.61 -11.37 -11.39
N LYS A 183 11.01 -11.27 -10.11
CA LYS A 183 12.32 -10.75 -9.68
C LYS A 183 13.24 -11.82 -9.13
N GLN A 184 12.69 -12.84 -8.48
CA GLN A 184 13.39 -13.88 -7.71
C GLN A 184 12.76 -15.24 -8.02
N TRP A 185 12.72 -15.62 -9.32
CA TRP A 185 12.01 -16.80 -9.81
C TRP A 185 12.37 -18.07 -9.04
N ASP A 186 13.67 -18.40 -8.95
CA ASP A 186 14.15 -19.65 -8.37
C ASP A 186 13.80 -19.77 -6.87
N ALA A 187 13.75 -18.64 -6.17
CA ALA A 187 13.37 -18.62 -4.76
C ALA A 187 11.84 -18.65 -4.55
N ALA A 188 11.08 -18.09 -5.49
CA ALA A 188 9.63 -17.92 -5.34
C ALA A 188 8.83 -19.09 -5.93
N VAL A 189 9.29 -19.71 -7.01
CA VAL A 189 8.54 -20.78 -7.71
C VAL A 189 8.26 -22.00 -6.81
N PRO A 190 9.12 -22.43 -5.86
CA PRO A 190 8.81 -23.52 -4.95
C PRO A 190 7.55 -23.30 -4.09
N TYR A 191 7.15 -22.05 -3.83
CA TYR A 191 5.91 -21.75 -3.11
C TYR A 191 4.67 -22.11 -3.92
N ILE A 192 4.77 -22.08 -5.24
CA ILE A 192 3.72 -22.52 -6.16
C ILE A 192 3.75 -24.05 -6.31
N GLU A 193 4.92 -24.63 -6.63
CA GLU A 193 5.09 -26.05 -6.85
C GLU A 193 4.68 -26.92 -5.66
N GLN A 194 4.97 -26.45 -4.46
CA GLN A 194 4.70 -27.16 -3.20
C GLN A 194 3.40 -26.72 -2.51
N HIS A 195 2.58 -25.90 -3.17
CA HIS A 195 1.31 -25.37 -2.62
C HIS A 195 1.47 -24.76 -1.21
N ARG A 196 2.52 -23.94 -1.01
CA ARG A 196 2.84 -23.35 0.30
C ARG A 196 1.99 -22.12 0.66
N LEU A 197 1.16 -21.65 -0.24
CA LEU A 197 0.23 -20.53 -0.05
C LEU A 197 -1.19 -21.08 0.16
N SER A 198 -2.07 -20.29 0.82
CA SER A 198 -3.48 -20.66 0.89
C SER A 198 -4.07 -20.78 -0.52
N ASP A 199 -5.08 -21.63 -0.71
CA ASP A 199 -5.65 -21.94 -2.03
C ASP A 199 -6.05 -20.69 -2.83
N TRP A 200 -6.66 -19.72 -2.16
CA TRP A 200 -7.05 -18.47 -2.80
C TRP A 200 -5.85 -17.62 -3.22
N VAL A 201 -4.88 -17.47 -2.33
CA VAL A 201 -3.63 -16.70 -2.60
C VAL A 201 -2.84 -17.38 -3.70
N HIS A 202 -2.73 -18.71 -3.69
CA HIS A 202 -2.06 -19.50 -4.70
C HIS A 202 -2.62 -19.21 -6.10
N LYS A 203 -3.93 -19.40 -6.28
CA LYS A 203 -4.63 -19.17 -7.56
C LYS A 203 -4.51 -17.72 -8.01
N LYS A 204 -4.63 -16.77 -7.07
CA LYS A 204 -4.54 -15.34 -7.36
C LYS A 204 -3.11 -14.91 -7.72
N THR A 205 -2.10 -15.51 -7.10
CA THR A 205 -0.68 -15.30 -7.45
C THR A 205 -0.40 -15.73 -8.89
N ILE A 206 -0.83 -16.95 -9.27
CA ILE A 206 -0.67 -17.45 -10.65
C ILE A 206 -1.39 -16.53 -11.64
N GLN A 207 -2.64 -16.13 -11.32
CA GLN A 207 -3.39 -15.20 -12.17
C GLN A 207 -2.60 -13.90 -12.41
N LYS A 208 -2.13 -13.24 -11.35
CA LYS A 208 -1.37 -11.99 -11.45
C LYS A 208 -0.03 -12.15 -12.15
N ALA A 209 0.67 -13.27 -11.94
CA ALA A 209 1.91 -13.57 -12.62
C ALA A 209 1.70 -13.75 -14.14
N VAL A 210 0.66 -14.50 -14.54
CA VAL A 210 0.31 -14.71 -15.95
C VAL A 210 -0.10 -13.40 -16.65
N GLU A 211 -0.78 -12.49 -15.94
CA GLU A 211 -1.14 -11.16 -16.45
C GLU A 211 0.08 -10.21 -16.58
N SER A 212 1.17 -10.49 -15.87
CA SER A 212 2.36 -9.63 -15.87
C SER A 212 3.18 -9.77 -17.16
N TYR A 213 3.58 -8.64 -17.74
CA TYR A 213 4.53 -8.62 -18.87
C TYR A 213 5.98 -8.88 -18.44
N ARG A 214 6.27 -8.90 -17.13
CA ARG A 214 7.61 -9.20 -16.58
C ARG A 214 7.89 -10.70 -16.44
N ILE A 215 6.89 -11.54 -16.63
CA ILE A 215 7.00 -13.00 -16.62
C ILE A 215 7.08 -13.48 -18.08
N THR A 216 8.04 -14.35 -18.40
CA THR A 216 8.21 -14.88 -19.74
C THR A 216 7.06 -15.79 -20.16
N SER A 217 6.89 -16.01 -21.47
CA SER A 217 5.84 -16.90 -21.97
C SER A 217 5.99 -18.33 -21.46
N GLU A 218 7.24 -18.83 -21.36
CA GLU A 218 7.58 -20.16 -20.82
C GLU A 218 7.20 -20.28 -19.34
N GLN A 219 7.57 -19.27 -18.54
CA GLN A 219 7.20 -19.20 -17.13
C GLN A 219 5.67 -19.13 -16.93
N LYS A 220 4.96 -18.41 -17.79
CA LYS A 220 3.48 -18.36 -17.76
C LYS A 220 2.86 -19.72 -18.01
N GLU A 221 3.32 -20.43 -19.04
CA GLU A 221 2.82 -21.79 -19.33
C GLU A 221 3.15 -22.75 -18.17
N TYR A 222 4.34 -22.66 -17.62
CA TYR A 222 4.74 -23.44 -16.45
C TYR A 222 3.79 -23.21 -15.27
N LEU A 223 3.54 -21.94 -14.90
CA LEU A 223 2.66 -21.59 -13.79
C LEU A 223 1.20 -22.02 -14.01
N LYS A 224 0.71 -22.05 -15.26
CA LYS A 224 -0.65 -22.52 -15.56
C LYS A 224 -0.86 -23.99 -15.21
N GLY A 225 0.19 -24.81 -15.21
CA GLY A 225 0.16 -26.21 -14.80
C GLY A 225 -0.16 -26.42 -13.31
N TYR A 226 -0.02 -25.39 -12.50
CA TYR A 226 -0.26 -25.41 -11.04
C TYR A 226 -1.54 -24.65 -10.63
N ARG A 227 -2.39 -24.27 -11.56
CA ARG A 227 -3.59 -23.43 -11.31
C ARG A 227 -4.75 -24.20 -10.66
#